data_76630ca4f00d8be234c877f5b28d3f08
#
_entry.id   76630ca4f00d8be234c877f5b28d3f08
#
_cell.length_a   1.000
_cell.length_b   1.000
_cell.length_c   1.000
_cell.angle_alpha   90.00
_cell.angle_beta   90.00
_cell.angle_gamma   90.00
#
_symmetry.space_group_name_H-M   'P 1'
#
loop_
_entity.id
_entity.type
_entity.pdbx_description
1 polymer ?
#
loop_
_entity_poly.entity_id
_entity_poly.type
_entity_poly.pdbx_seq_one_letter_code
_entity_poly.pdbx_strand_id
1 'polypeptide(L)'
;MGNLVIHQKVKAGLEEYEVKVNNVVKYKVKKKLIAVGADFDIFDAVGNKVGLVDQKVLNMVKTFDITLNGQKFGTVKKEFPALTKDMKYDYKGWKLDGDLLGMNFKFTNASNSVMATVQKKVVAFGDTYEVAFTDAQDELLMVALTVILDEAFHSKRS
;
A
#
# COMPACT_ATOMS: atom_id res chain seq x y z
N MET A 1 -8.50 11.12 13.36
CA MET A 1 -8.09 11.48 11.99
C MET A 1 -6.56 11.51 11.92
N GLY A 2 -5.98 10.89 10.91
CA GLY A 2 -4.53 10.81 10.78
C GLY A 2 -4.03 11.06 9.37
N ASN A 3 -2.76 11.42 9.27
CA ASN A 3 -2.07 11.64 8.01
C ASN A 3 -0.71 10.94 8.01
N LEU A 4 -0.36 10.37 6.87
CA LEU A 4 0.95 9.77 6.63
C LEU A 4 1.55 10.38 5.37
N VAL A 5 2.87 10.43 5.32
CA VAL A 5 3.61 10.66 4.08
C VAL A 5 4.50 9.45 3.85
N ILE A 6 4.32 8.80 2.71
CA ILE A 6 5.08 7.61 2.35
C ILE A 6 5.95 7.96 1.16
N HIS A 7 7.25 7.82 1.32
CA HIS A 7 8.22 8.14 0.28
C HIS A 7 8.98 6.88 -0.14
N GLN A 8 8.92 6.56 -1.43
CA GLN A 8 9.68 5.47 -2.02
C GLN A 8 11.13 5.90 -2.23
N LYS A 9 12.06 5.11 -1.72
CA LYS A 9 13.49 5.30 -1.93
C LYS A 9 14.03 4.14 -2.74
N VAL A 10 14.77 4.45 -3.79
CA VAL A 10 15.50 3.45 -4.58
C VAL A 10 16.98 3.68 -4.31
N LYS A 11 17.64 2.71 -3.68
CA LYS A 11 19.03 2.81 -3.32
C LYS A 11 19.74 1.50 -3.66
N ALA A 12 20.75 1.59 -4.55
CA ALA A 12 21.54 0.44 -4.97
C ALA A 12 20.71 -0.74 -5.48
N GLY A 13 19.61 -0.46 -6.19
CA GLY A 13 18.71 -1.49 -6.73
C GLY A 13 17.71 -2.06 -5.73
N LEU A 14 17.77 -1.64 -4.47
CA LEU A 14 16.81 -2.00 -3.44
C LEU A 14 15.75 -0.92 -3.31
N GLU A 15 14.50 -1.32 -3.23
CA GLU A 15 13.39 -0.41 -2.99
C GLU A 15 12.97 -0.47 -1.52
N GLU A 16 12.87 0.70 -0.93
CA GLU A 16 12.39 0.87 0.43
C GLU A 16 11.38 2.00 0.47
N TYR A 17 10.50 1.97 1.47
CA TYR A 17 9.57 3.06 1.73
C TYR A 17 9.84 3.58 3.13
N GLU A 18 9.87 4.90 3.24
CA GLU A 18 9.96 5.57 4.51
C GLU A 18 8.62 6.23 4.81
N VAL A 19 8.05 5.94 5.97
CA VAL A 19 6.74 6.42 6.37
C VAL A 19 6.91 7.42 7.49
N LYS A 20 6.46 8.65 7.26
CA LYS A 20 6.51 9.73 8.24
C LYS A 20 5.14 10.06 8.77
N VAL A 21 5.07 10.25 10.07
CA VAL A 21 3.90 10.78 10.78
C VAL A 21 4.38 12.04 11.49
N ASN A 22 3.76 13.19 11.19
CA ASN A 22 4.19 14.49 11.73
C ASN A 22 5.68 14.77 11.51
N ASN A 23 6.17 14.47 10.29
CA ASN A 23 7.56 14.66 9.86
C ASN A 23 8.59 13.78 10.58
N VAL A 24 8.14 12.78 11.33
CA VAL A 24 9.02 11.82 12.02
C VAL A 24 8.84 10.44 11.40
N VAL A 25 9.94 9.77 11.07
CA VAL A 25 9.89 8.41 10.53
C VAL A 25 9.33 7.47 11.57
N LYS A 26 8.21 6.83 11.27
CA LYS A 26 7.54 5.89 12.16
C LYS A 26 7.63 4.45 11.67
N TYR A 27 7.64 4.24 10.35
CA TYR A 27 7.75 2.90 9.77
C TYR A 27 8.72 2.92 8.59
N LYS A 28 9.28 1.75 8.32
CA LYS A 28 10.04 1.47 7.11
C LYS A 28 9.50 0.22 6.46
N VAL A 29 9.38 0.22 5.14
CA VAL A 29 8.93 -0.94 4.38
C VAL A 29 10.06 -1.37 3.46
N LYS A 30 10.42 -2.64 3.52
CA LYS A 30 11.46 -3.22 2.67
C LYS A 30 10.82 -4.18 1.68
N LYS A 31 11.12 -3.97 0.40
CA LYS A 31 10.67 -4.83 -0.69
C LYS A 31 11.63 -6.00 -0.84
N LYS A 32 11.09 -7.21 -0.91
CA LYS A 32 11.82 -8.43 -1.24
C LYS A 32 11.32 -8.96 -2.56
N LEU A 33 12.21 -9.11 -3.53
CA LEU A 33 11.85 -9.74 -4.80
C LEU A 33 11.69 -11.24 -4.58
N ILE A 34 10.59 -11.78 -5.09
CA ILE A 34 10.31 -13.21 -5.09
C ILE A 34 10.19 -13.68 -6.54
N ALA A 35 9.96 -14.97 -6.76
CA ALA A 35 9.91 -15.54 -8.11
C ALA A 35 8.94 -14.82 -9.05
N VAL A 36 7.78 -14.39 -8.52
CA VAL A 36 6.79 -13.61 -9.28
C VAL A 36 6.31 -12.45 -8.40
N GLY A 37 6.86 -11.25 -8.66
CA GLY A 37 6.47 -10.06 -7.93
C GLY A 37 7.34 -9.78 -6.72
N ALA A 38 6.76 -9.34 -5.62
CA ALA A 38 7.48 -8.95 -4.43
C ALA A 38 6.66 -9.14 -3.16
N ASP A 39 7.35 -9.45 -2.07
CA ASP A 39 6.81 -9.33 -0.73
C ASP A 39 7.32 -8.04 -0.08
N PHE A 40 6.61 -7.55 0.90
CA PHE A 40 6.99 -6.34 1.63
C PHE A 40 6.98 -6.61 3.13
N ASP A 41 8.09 -6.31 3.79
CA ASP A 41 8.19 -6.36 5.25
C ASP A 41 8.04 -4.95 5.81
N ILE A 42 7.17 -4.79 6.80
CA ILE A 42 6.93 -3.50 7.46
C ILE A 42 7.56 -3.52 8.84
N PHE A 43 8.42 -2.53 9.11
CA PHE A 43 9.12 -2.39 10.39
C PHE A 43 8.71 -1.09 11.07
N ASP A 44 8.66 -1.11 12.41
CA ASP A 44 8.50 0.11 13.19
C ASP A 44 9.84 0.87 13.29
N ALA A 45 9.84 2.01 14.00
CA ALA A 45 11.02 2.88 14.09
C ALA A 45 12.18 2.25 14.86
N VAL A 46 11.93 1.24 15.70
CA VAL A 46 12.97 0.54 16.46
C VAL A 46 13.41 -0.77 15.79
N GLY A 47 12.86 -1.08 14.62
CA GLY A 47 13.27 -2.24 13.84
C GLY A 47 12.48 -3.53 14.07
N ASN A 48 11.37 -3.47 14.79
CA ASN A 48 10.50 -4.63 14.96
C ASN A 48 9.62 -4.80 13.73
N LYS A 49 9.52 -6.03 13.24
CA LYS A 49 8.62 -6.34 12.13
C LYS A 49 7.18 -6.34 12.63
N VAL A 50 6.38 -5.42 12.08
CA VAL A 50 4.98 -5.24 12.47
C VAL A 50 3.99 -5.61 11.37
N GLY A 51 4.47 -5.88 10.16
CA GLY A 51 3.59 -6.25 9.07
C GLY A 51 4.29 -6.97 7.94
N LEU A 52 3.47 -7.66 7.14
CA LEU A 52 3.91 -8.38 5.96
C LEU A 52 2.84 -8.27 4.88
N VAL A 53 3.27 -7.99 3.66
CA VAL A 53 2.42 -8.10 2.47
C VAL A 53 3.01 -9.21 1.61
N ASP A 54 2.22 -10.26 1.39
CA ASP A 54 2.60 -11.39 0.53
C ASP A 54 1.95 -11.22 -0.84
N GLN A 55 2.73 -11.21 -1.89
CA GLN A 55 2.20 -11.19 -3.25
C GLN A 55 2.16 -12.57 -3.86
N LYS A 56 1.04 -12.89 -4.52
CA LYS A 56 0.87 -14.10 -5.31
C LYS A 56 0.29 -13.74 -6.67
N VAL A 57 0.66 -14.48 -7.70
CA VAL A 57 0.05 -14.34 -9.03
C VAL A 57 -0.53 -15.70 -9.40
N LEU A 58 -1.81 -15.74 -9.69
CA LEU A 58 -2.51 -16.94 -10.06
C LEU A 58 -3.55 -16.59 -11.14
N ASN A 59 -3.50 -17.29 -12.29
CA ASN A 59 -4.45 -17.10 -13.38
C ASN A 59 -4.62 -15.63 -13.80
N MET A 60 -3.50 -14.91 -13.95
CA MET A 60 -3.46 -13.49 -14.33
C MET A 60 -4.07 -12.55 -13.28
N VAL A 61 -4.17 -13.00 -12.05
CA VAL A 61 -4.62 -12.16 -10.93
C VAL A 61 -3.45 -11.98 -9.97
N LYS A 62 -3.07 -10.73 -9.70
CA LYS A 62 -2.14 -10.40 -8.61
C LYS A 62 -2.94 -10.33 -7.32
N THR A 63 -2.48 -11.02 -6.31
CA THR A 63 -3.11 -11.06 -5.00
C THR A 63 -2.10 -10.63 -3.95
N PHE A 64 -2.48 -9.69 -3.09
CA PHE A 64 -1.65 -9.20 -2.01
C PHE A 64 -2.36 -9.47 -0.68
N ASP A 65 -1.78 -10.36 0.13
CA ASP A 65 -2.32 -10.68 1.45
C ASP A 65 -1.65 -9.81 2.51
N ILE A 66 -2.44 -9.19 3.37
CA ILE A 66 -1.96 -8.27 4.41
C ILE A 66 -2.03 -8.95 5.76
N THR A 67 -0.89 -9.00 6.46
CA THR A 67 -0.79 -9.49 7.84
C THR A 67 -0.15 -8.39 8.69
N LEU A 68 -0.84 -7.94 9.73
CA LEU A 68 -0.36 -6.89 10.63
C LEU A 68 -0.40 -7.40 12.06
N ASN A 69 0.75 -7.32 12.75
CA ASN A 69 0.88 -7.81 14.14
C ASN A 69 0.37 -9.25 14.30
N GLY A 70 0.65 -10.10 13.31
CA GLY A 70 0.26 -11.51 13.32
C GLY A 70 -1.19 -11.79 12.94
N GLN A 71 -1.97 -10.77 12.60
CA GLN A 71 -3.39 -10.93 12.22
C GLN A 71 -3.59 -10.59 10.75
N LYS A 72 -4.45 -11.36 10.09
CA LYS A 72 -4.79 -11.12 8.69
C LYS A 72 -5.75 -9.92 8.56
N PHE A 73 -5.41 -8.96 7.71
CA PHE A 73 -6.18 -7.74 7.46
C PHE A 73 -6.70 -7.65 6.03
N GLY A 74 -6.90 -8.79 5.39
CA GLY A 74 -7.55 -8.86 4.10
C GLY A 74 -6.60 -9.04 2.94
N THR A 75 -7.17 -8.93 1.75
CA THR A 75 -6.51 -9.23 0.48
C THR A 75 -6.87 -8.17 -0.54
N VAL A 76 -5.86 -7.70 -1.30
CA VAL A 76 -6.09 -6.86 -2.48
C VAL A 76 -5.86 -7.71 -3.71
N LYS A 77 -6.80 -7.65 -4.65
CA LYS A 77 -6.73 -8.38 -5.92
C LYS A 77 -6.73 -7.42 -7.09
N LYS A 78 -5.88 -7.67 -8.06
CA LYS A 78 -5.80 -6.90 -9.30
C LYS A 78 -5.72 -7.86 -10.48
N GLU A 79 -6.69 -7.78 -11.39
CA GLU A 79 -6.73 -8.59 -12.62
C GLU A 79 -5.90 -7.93 -13.73
N PHE A 80 -5.41 -8.75 -14.67
CA PHE A 80 -4.68 -8.30 -15.86
C PHE A 80 -5.53 -8.43 -17.11
N PRO A 81 -5.39 -7.50 -18.07
CA PRO A 81 -4.82 -6.17 -17.97
C PRO A 81 -5.70 -5.30 -17.07
N ALA A 82 -5.09 -4.55 -16.17
CA ALA A 82 -5.84 -3.93 -15.09
C ALA A 82 -6.09 -2.46 -15.31
N LEU A 83 -7.35 -2.09 -15.15
CA LEU A 83 -7.77 -0.73 -14.86
C LEU A 83 -8.00 -0.63 -13.35
N THR A 84 -8.03 0.59 -12.80
CA THR A 84 -8.29 0.79 -11.36
C THR A 84 -9.56 0.11 -10.88
N LYS A 85 -10.60 0.10 -11.71
CA LYS A 85 -11.88 -0.54 -11.39
C LYS A 85 -11.78 -2.06 -11.18
N ASP A 86 -10.71 -2.69 -11.68
CA ASP A 86 -10.49 -4.13 -11.56
C ASP A 86 -9.73 -4.49 -10.30
N MET A 87 -9.47 -3.53 -9.45
CA MET A 87 -8.77 -3.70 -8.19
C MET A 87 -9.74 -3.68 -7.04
N LYS A 88 -9.68 -4.69 -6.19
CA LYS A 88 -10.61 -4.87 -5.07
C LYS A 88 -9.85 -5.13 -3.77
N TYR A 89 -10.35 -4.53 -2.69
CA TYR A 89 -9.89 -4.82 -1.34
C TYR A 89 -11.00 -5.59 -0.61
N ASP A 90 -10.65 -6.75 -0.10
CA ASP A 90 -11.58 -7.65 0.59
C ASP A 90 -11.26 -7.69 2.09
N TYR A 91 -11.85 -6.77 2.82
CA TYR A 91 -11.82 -6.71 4.27
C TYR A 91 -12.75 -5.60 4.77
N LYS A 92 -13.54 -5.84 5.79
CA LYS A 92 -14.45 -4.88 6.45
C LYS A 92 -15.49 -4.23 5.51
N GLY A 93 -15.73 -4.81 4.36
CA GLY A 93 -16.68 -4.21 3.41
C GLY A 93 -16.20 -2.93 2.74
N TRP A 94 -14.91 -2.61 2.83
CA TRP A 94 -14.36 -1.43 2.18
C TRP A 94 -14.35 -1.60 0.66
N LYS A 95 -14.58 -0.49 -0.03
CA LYS A 95 -14.46 -0.42 -1.49
C LYS A 95 -13.29 0.46 -1.85
N LEU A 96 -12.56 0.07 -2.88
CA LEU A 96 -11.43 0.81 -3.41
C LEU A 96 -11.82 1.44 -4.74
N ASP A 97 -11.69 2.76 -4.83
CA ASP A 97 -11.82 3.53 -6.08
C ASP A 97 -10.51 4.23 -6.38
N GLY A 98 -10.20 4.36 -7.66
CA GLY A 98 -9.02 5.08 -8.10
C GLY A 98 -9.20 5.67 -9.48
N ASP A 99 -8.34 6.62 -9.86
CA ASP A 99 -8.33 7.16 -11.21
C ASP A 99 -7.55 6.23 -12.16
N LEU A 100 -7.71 6.45 -13.47
CA LEU A 100 -7.08 5.61 -14.48
C LEU A 100 -5.56 5.74 -14.52
N LEU A 101 -5.02 6.82 -13.97
CA LEU A 101 -3.58 7.07 -13.92
C LEU A 101 -2.93 6.48 -12.67
N GLY A 102 -3.72 5.97 -11.74
CA GLY A 102 -3.20 5.44 -10.47
C GLY A 102 -2.61 6.51 -9.55
N MET A 103 -3.10 7.75 -9.63
CA MET A 103 -2.57 8.86 -8.86
C MET A 103 -3.37 9.15 -7.60
N ASN A 104 -4.68 8.84 -7.63
CA ASN A 104 -5.57 9.12 -6.51
C ASN A 104 -6.43 7.90 -6.22
N PHE A 105 -6.50 7.54 -4.95
CA PHE A 105 -7.29 6.40 -4.49
C PHE A 105 -8.13 6.80 -3.30
N LYS A 106 -9.29 6.17 -3.19
CA LYS A 106 -10.22 6.39 -2.10
C LYS A 106 -10.75 5.06 -1.60
N PHE A 107 -10.79 4.90 -0.29
CA PHE A 107 -11.40 3.75 0.37
C PHE A 107 -12.66 4.21 1.06
N THR A 108 -13.77 3.54 0.77
CA THR A 108 -15.05 3.79 1.42
C THR A 108 -15.51 2.54 2.15
N ASN A 109 -16.25 2.70 3.23
CA ASN A 109 -16.81 1.57 3.96
C ASN A 109 -18.16 1.14 3.37
N ALA A 110 -18.80 0.15 4.00
CA ALA A 110 -20.09 -0.36 3.54
C ALA A 110 -21.22 0.69 3.55
N SER A 111 -21.05 1.75 4.34
CA SER A 111 -22.01 2.86 4.42
C SER A 111 -21.65 4.02 3.47
N ASN A 112 -20.70 3.82 2.56
CA ASN A 112 -20.19 4.82 1.61
C ASN A 112 -19.49 6.02 2.26
N SER A 113 -19.06 5.88 3.52
CA SER A 113 -18.24 6.90 4.17
C SER A 113 -16.79 6.74 3.75
N VAL A 114 -16.09 7.86 3.49
CA VAL A 114 -14.68 7.84 3.13
C VAL A 114 -13.84 7.50 4.35
N MET A 115 -13.13 6.38 4.30
CA MET A 115 -12.26 5.92 5.39
C MET A 115 -10.83 6.37 5.20
N ALA A 116 -10.38 6.48 3.96
CA ALA A 116 -9.01 6.90 3.66
C ALA A 116 -8.89 7.39 2.22
N THR A 117 -7.91 8.25 1.99
CA THR A 117 -7.50 8.69 0.66
C THR A 117 -6.00 8.56 0.51
N VAL A 118 -5.56 8.20 -0.68
CA VAL A 118 -4.15 8.10 -1.04
C VAL A 118 -3.93 8.95 -2.27
N GLN A 119 -3.01 9.90 -2.21
CA GLN A 119 -2.70 10.77 -3.33
C GLN A 119 -1.21 10.68 -3.64
N LYS A 120 -0.88 10.30 -4.88
CA LYS A 120 0.49 10.29 -5.35
C LYS A 120 0.95 11.68 -5.71
N LYS A 121 2.12 12.06 -5.23
CA LYS A 121 2.82 13.28 -5.60
C LYS A 121 4.06 12.91 -6.40
N VAL A 122 4.18 13.48 -7.58
CA VAL A 122 5.35 13.27 -8.42
C VAL A 122 6.44 14.24 -7.98
N VAL A 123 7.55 13.70 -7.52
CA VAL A 123 8.72 14.49 -7.08
C VAL A 123 9.98 13.96 -7.75
N ALA A 124 11.05 14.77 -7.72
CA ALA A 124 12.27 14.48 -8.47
C ALA A 124 13.00 13.20 -8.04
N PHE A 125 12.83 12.75 -6.80
CA PHE A 125 13.65 11.67 -6.22
C PHE A 125 12.83 10.49 -5.71
N GLY A 126 11.82 10.08 -6.46
CA GLY A 126 11.00 8.94 -6.15
C GLY A 126 9.56 9.33 -5.86
N ASP A 127 8.69 8.31 -5.81
CA ASP A 127 7.28 8.54 -5.60
C ASP A 127 6.98 8.86 -4.14
N THR A 128 6.12 9.83 -3.94
CA THR A 128 5.66 10.22 -2.61
C THR A 128 4.13 10.16 -2.58
N TYR A 129 3.60 9.58 -1.51
CA TYR A 129 2.16 9.45 -1.30
C TYR A 129 1.74 10.21 -0.05
N GLU A 130 0.72 11.03 -0.19
CA GLU A 130 0.04 11.64 0.95
C GLU A 130 -1.19 10.81 1.25
N VAL A 131 -1.31 10.36 2.49
CA VAL A 131 -2.36 9.44 2.93
C VAL A 131 -3.11 10.09 4.09
N ALA A 132 -4.42 10.17 3.96
CA ALA A 132 -5.30 10.63 5.04
C ALA A 132 -6.26 9.50 5.42
N PHE A 133 -6.54 9.36 6.71
CA PHE A 133 -7.46 8.32 7.19
C PHE A 133 -8.24 8.81 8.41
N THR A 134 -9.45 8.25 8.59
CA THR A 134 -10.38 8.75 9.62
C THR A 134 -10.17 8.10 10.99
N ASP A 135 -9.78 6.81 11.01
CA ASP A 135 -9.60 6.05 12.24
C ASP A 135 -8.10 5.82 12.50
N ALA A 136 -7.61 6.28 13.65
CA ALA A 136 -6.21 6.12 14.02
C ALA A 136 -5.75 4.65 14.04
N GLN A 137 -6.66 3.71 14.26
CA GLN A 137 -6.36 2.27 14.23
C GLN A 137 -5.98 1.77 12.84
N ASP A 138 -6.34 2.51 11.80
CA ASP A 138 -6.06 2.13 10.41
C ASP A 138 -4.69 2.61 9.91
N GLU A 139 -3.88 3.25 10.75
CA GLU A 139 -2.59 3.81 10.35
C GLU A 139 -1.69 2.77 9.67
N LEU A 140 -1.43 1.65 10.35
CA LEU A 140 -0.55 0.60 9.80
C LEU A 140 -1.18 -0.07 8.57
N LEU A 141 -2.49 -0.25 8.56
CA LEU A 141 -3.20 -0.77 7.40
C LEU A 141 -2.99 0.12 6.17
N MET A 142 -3.02 1.43 6.35
CA MET A 142 -2.82 2.37 5.24
C MET A 142 -1.39 2.35 4.70
N VAL A 143 -0.41 2.04 5.54
CA VAL A 143 0.96 1.80 5.06
C VAL A 143 0.96 0.61 4.10
N ALA A 144 0.38 -0.52 4.50
CA ALA A 144 0.31 -1.72 3.67
C ALA A 144 -0.44 -1.48 2.36
N LEU A 145 -1.62 -0.86 2.43
CA LEU A 145 -2.44 -0.59 1.25
C LEU A 145 -1.73 0.35 0.26
N THR A 146 -1.05 1.37 0.74
CA THR A 146 -0.33 2.32 -0.13
C THR A 146 0.82 1.64 -0.87
N VAL A 147 1.58 0.80 -0.18
CA VAL A 147 2.67 0.04 -0.79
C VAL A 147 2.14 -0.90 -1.88
N ILE A 148 1.00 -1.54 -1.63
CA ILE A 148 0.33 -2.39 -2.63
C ILE A 148 -0.09 -1.57 -3.85
N LEU A 149 -0.66 -0.39 -3.65
CA LEU A 149 -1.06 0.47 -4.75
C LEU A 149 0.14 0.89 -5.60
N ASP A 150 1.24 1.24 -4.95
CA ASP A 150 2.47 1.59 -5.66
C ASP A 150 2.99 0.41 -6.50
N GLU A 151 3.07 -0.78 -5.92
CA GLU A 151 3.52 -1.98 -6.64
C GLU A 151 2.58 -2.33 -7.79
N ALA A 152 1.28 -2.23 -7.57
CA ALA A 152 0.28 -2.62 -8.56
C ALA A 152 0.23 -1.68 -9.77
N PHE A 153 0.44 -0.37 -9.57
CA PHE A 153 0.26 0.62 -10.62
C PHE A 153 1.55 1.25 -11.13
N HIS A 154 2.59 1.30 -10.31
CA HIS A 154 3.79 2.09 -10.61
C HIS A 154 5.08 1.29 -10.57
N SER A 155 5.00 -0.01 -10.31
CA SER A 155 6.17 -0.87 -10.35
C SER A 155 6.67 -1.04 -11.78
N LYS A 156 7.96 -0.85 -11.99
CA LYS A 156 8.60 -1.06 -13.30
C LYS A 156 8.64 -2.52 -13.71
N ARG A 157 8.33 -3.43 -12.79
CA ARG A 157 8.35 -4.88 -13.02
C ARG A 157 6.95 -5.50 -13.05
N SER A 158 5.95 -4.69 -13.05
CA SER A 158 4.57 -5.17 -13.09
C SER A 158 4.24 -5.88 -14.40
#